data_18b5c65395ea14d9ce1bb977aae233cd
#
_entry.id   18b5c65395ea14d9ce1bb977aae233cd
#
_cell.length_a   1.000
_cell.length_b   1.000
_cell.length_c   1.000
_cell.angle_alpha   90.00
_cell.angle_beta   90.00
_cell.angle_gamma   90.00
#
_symmetry.space_group_name_H-M   'P 1'
#
loop_
_entity.id
_entity.type
_entity.pdbx_description
1 polymer ?
#
loop_
_entity_poly.entity_id
_entity_poly.type
_entity_poly.pdbx_seq_one_letter_code
_entity_poly.pdbx_strand_id
1 'polypeptide(L)'
;MRLPGPFATGRPTASRWRGWARRTGAGLLVGALAGGVLAMTPAPSYAANPVTPGDYTGLGFDQCEAPSETAMRAWRRASPFRAVGIYISGASRACQRQANLTPTWVRNQLADGWHLMPITLGPQASCSTRFPRYGRSIDPTIDPSTSGTYAAARSQGRAEARSAVARATTLGIVERSTIFYDLEAFTTTSSTACTQSALWFMDAWTRELHRLGYASGYYSSAASGIKLLDDARVRSGNPIAMPDQVWIADWDGKATTSSSWVRSTGWTNHARAKQFRGDHRETWGGVTITIDTNYVDLRTPRIPGAVTTPTPTPTPTPVPTPAPAPAPSPEPVPMGPAPRYTGDDLADPRCSPSTISLPAYARTGPWRTDHLVALQCLLKQRRLYPYAVTGTWNTPTTTALNTFQRRVAHPVRTWASRNDWVSLHVTGNSRRTLRSGATGADVIRVQRALNAATSAGLSVTGRYDARTAAAVGSYQRAVGVGVTKVVWGSTWAAMEKGRL
;
A
#
# COMPACT_ATOMS: atom_id res chain seq x y z
N MET A 1 -52.38 -7.56 7.45
CA MET A 1 -52.65 -8.61 8.45
C MET A 1 -51.64 -8.45 9.59
N ARG A 2 -52.17 -8.06 10.74
CA ARG A 2 -51.72 -8.08 12.14
C ARG A 2 -50.25 -8.44 12.48
N LEU A 3 -49.60 -7.46 13.13
CA LEU A 3 -48.54 -7.61 14.11
C LEU A 3 -49.06 -8.36 15.38
N PRO A 4 -48.18 -8.91 16.19
CA PRO A 4 -48.09 -8.46 17.58
C PRO A 4 -46.66 -8.18 18.10
N GLY A 5 -46.55 -7.16 18.94
CA GLY A 5 -45.42 -6.90 19.83
C GLY A 5 -45.75 -7.46 21.27
N PRO A 6 -45.16 -6.90 22.35
CA PRO A 6 -43.80 -7.11 22.89
C PRO A 6 -43.89 -7.71 24.33
N PHE A 7 -42.78 -8.23 24.90
CA PHE A 7 -42.55 -8.47 26.37
C PHE A 7 -41.04 -8.36 26.61
N ALA A 8 -40.61 -7.62 27.46
CA ALA A 8 -40.61 -7.28 28.89
C ALA A 8 -39.27 -7.69 29.55
N THR A 9 -38.58 -6.70 30.00
CA THR A 9 -37.68 -6.47 31.15
C THR A 9 -37.25 -7.63 32.05
N GLY A 10 -35.97 -7.69 32.38
CA GLY A 10 -35.43 -8.40 33.54
C GLY A 10 -33.97 -8.00 33.82
N ARG A 11 -33.76 -7.10 34.81
CA ARG A 11 -32.48 -6.96 35.53
C ARG A 11 -32.42 -7.97 36.68
N PRO A 12 -31.22 -8.40 37.10
CA PRO A 12 -30.89 -8.48 38.50
C PRO A 12 -29.56 -7.82 38.86
N THR A 13 -29.58 -6.88 39.71
CA THR A 13 -29.11 -6.77 41.11
C THR A 13 -27.68 -7.19 41.43
N ALA A 14 -26.98 -6.20 41.99
CA ALA A 14 -25.67 -6.25 42.59
C ALA A 14 -25.61 -7.14 43.84
N SER A 15 -24.49 -7.80 44.06
CA SER A 15 -24.10 -8.26 45.39
C SER A 15 -22.69 -7.76 45.76
N ARG A 16 -22.67 -7.03 46.84
CA ARG A 16 -21.45 -6.57 47.57
C ARG A 16 -20.81 -7.76 48.28
N TRP A 17 -19.46 -7.81 48.28
CA TRP A 17 -18.77 -8.44 49.39
C TRP A 17 -17.61 -7.54 49.84
N ARG A 18 -17.61 -7.32 51.17
CA ARG A 18 -16.66 -6.50 51.95
C ARG A 18 -15.40 -7.29 52.29
N GLY A 19 -14.31 -6.72 52.20
CA GLY A 19 -13.20 -6.37 53.03
C GLY A 19 -12.68 -7.41 54.08
N TRP A 20 -11.35 -7.53 54.09
CA TRP A 20 -10.63 -7.75 55.33
C TRP A 20 -9.24 -7.13 55.28
N ALA A 21 -8.83 -6.67 56.45
CA ALA A 21 -7.73 -5.73 56.68
C ALA A 21 -6.45 -6.42 57.14
N ARG A 22 -5.34 -5.75 56.83
CA ARG A 22 -4.08 -5.59 57.59
C ARG A 22 -3.43 -6.79 58.30
N ARG A 23 -2.14 -7.01 57.97
CA ARG A 23 -1.10 -7.05 59.02
C ARG A 23 0.27 -6.67 58.46
N THR A 24 0.92 -5.81 59.18
CA THR A 24 2.29 -5.30 59.06
C THR A 24 3.32 -6.40 59.44
N GLY A 25 4.45 -6.39 58.72
CA GLY A 25 5.64 -7.13 59.12
C GLY A 25 6.88 -6.54 58.44
N ALA A 26 7.65 -5.78 59.20
CA ALA A 26 8.96 -5.27 58.78
C ALA A 26 9.98 -6.43 58.86
N GLY A 27 10.72 -6.61 57.77
CA GLY A 27 11.87 -7.50 57.73
C GLY A 27 12.95 -6.91 56.85
N LEU A 28 14.00 -6.39 57.46
CA LEU A 28 15.28 -6.03 56.83
C LEU A 28 15.98 -7.29 56.36
N LEU A 29 16.27 -7.39 55.08
CA LEU A 29 17.25 -8.33 54.55
C LEU A 29 18.16 -7.65 53.52
N VAL A 30 19.39 -7.56 53.90
CA VAL A 30 20.53 -7.22 53.05
C VAL A 30 20.60 -8.23 51.89
N GLY A 31 20.44 -7.77 50.67
CA GLY A 31 20.54 -8.61 49.47
C GLY A 31 21.64 -8.12 48.54
N ALA A 32 22.55 -9.01 48.28
CA ALA A 32 23.73 -8.85 47.43
C ALA A 32 23.35 -8.44 46.01
N LEU A 33 24.05 -7.44 45.46
CA LEU A 33 24.04 -7.08 44.05
C LEU A 33 24.68 -8.21 43.23
N ALA A 34 23.84 -9.09 42.68
CA ALA A 34 24.21 -9.96 41.58
C ALA A 34 23.87 -9.23 40.28
N GLY A 35 24.90 -8.74 39.58
CA GLY A 35 24.78 -8.18 38.23
C GLY A 35 24.32 -9.26 37.24
N GLY A 36 23.01 -9.30 37.00
CA GLY A 36 22.42 -10.10 35.92
C GLY A 36 22.73 -9.47 34.58
N VAL A 37 23.62 -10.02 33.80
CA VAL A 37 23.77 -9.75 32.37
C VAL A 37 22.48 -10.22 31.71
N LEU A 38 21.59 -9.28 31.38
CA LEU A 38 20.46 -9.54 30.50
C LEU A 38 21.02 -9.93 29.12
N ALA A 39 21.07 -11.21 28.83
CA ALA A 39 21.31 -11.72 27.49
C ALA A 39 20.16 -11.19 26.62
N MET A 40 20.43 -10.17 25.79
CA MET A 40 19.55 -9.76 24.73
C MET A 40 19.44 -10.92 23.74
N THR A 41 18.36 -11.68 23.82
CA THR A 41 18.02 -12.61 22.74
C THR A 41 17.82 -11.79 21.46
N PRO A 42 18.55 -12.10 20.38
CA PRO A 42 18.35 -11.40 19.11
C PRO A 42 16.88 -11.57 18.71
N ALA A 43 16.23 -10.46 18.35
CA ALA A 43 14.87 -10.51 17.81
C ALA A 43 14.88 -11.46 16.59
N PRO A 44 13.89 -12.34 16.45
CA PRO A 44 13.84 -13.25 15.31
C PRO A 44 13.86 -12.43 14.01
N SER A 45 14.92 -12.57 13.23
CA SER A 45 15.01 -12.06 11.88
C SER A 45 14.06 -12.91 11.03
N TYR A 46 12.84 -12.41 10.79
CA TYR A 46 11.98 -13.06 9.81
C TYR A 46 12.64 -12.96 8.44
N ALA A 47 12.83 -14.10 7.78
CA ALA A 47 13.26 -14.15 6.40
C ALA A 47 12.30 -13.29 5.55
N ALA A 48 12.83 -12.60 4.53
CA ALA A 48 12.00 -11.85 3.59
C ALA A 48 11.00 -12.80 2.92
N ASN A 49 9.77 -12.32 2.67
CA ASN A 49 8.78 -13.09 1.93
C ASN A 49 9.34 -13.49 0.55
N PRO A 50 8.98 -14.66 0.03
CA PRO A 50 9.36 -15.03 -1.33
C PRO A 50 8.71 -14.14 -2.37
N VAL A 51 9.30 -14.09 -3.56
CA VAL A 51 8.71 -13.45 -4.75
C VAL A 51 7.39 -14.15 -5.09
N THR A 52 6.36 -13.36 -5.44
CA THR A 52 5.04 -13.91 -5.75
C THR A 52 4.49 -13.33 -7.07
N PRO A 53 3.74 -14.11 -7.88
CA PRO A 53 3.37 -15.51 -7.67
C PRO A 53 4.55 -16.47 -7.67
N GLY A 54 5.73 -16.06 -8.15
CA GLY A 54 6.88 -16.92 -8.28
C GLY A 54 6.70 -17.96 -9.40
N ASP A 55 7.43 -19.07 -9.29
CA ASP A 55 7.36 -20.16 -10.24
C ASP A 55 6.25 -21.12 -9.84
N TYR A 56 5.20 -21.19 -10.67
CA TYR A 56 4.06 -22.07 -10.40
C TYR A 56 3.33 -22.48 -11.68
N THR A 57 2.96 -23.76 -11.75
CA THR A 57 2.07 -24.31 -12.76
C THR A 57 0.98 -25.12 -12.06
N GLY A 58 -0.29 -24.80 -12.28
CA GLY A 58 -1.42 -25.52 -11.67
C GLY A 58 -2.66 -24.63 -11.45
N LEU A 59 -3.58 -25.11 -10.61
CA LEU A 59 -4.84 -24.43 -10.35
C LEU A 59 -4.69 -23.29 -9.37
N GLY A 60 -5.31 -22.16 -9.70
CA GLY A 60 -5.50 -20.99 -8.86
C GLY A 60 -6.96 -20.56 -8.82
N PHE A 61 -7.28 -19.66 -7.92
CA PHE A 61 -8.58 -19.01 -7.86
C PHE A 61 -8.45 -17.54 -7.51
N ASP A 62 -9.46 -16.77 -7.83
CA ASP A 62 -9.59 -15.40 -7.35
C ASP A 62 -11.02 -15.12 -6.89
N GLN A 63 -11.17 -14.14 -6.06
CA GLN A 63 -12.44 -13.70 -5.47
C GLN A 63 -12.33 -12.25 -4.99
N CYS A 64 -13.48 -11.63 -4.71
CA CYS A 64 -13.55 -10.21 -4.39
C CYS A 64 -12.78 -9.83 -3.09
N GLU A 65 -12.91 -10.62 -2.03
CA GLU A 65 -12.24 -10.39 -0.74
C GLU A 65 -11.26 -11.53 -0.43
N ALA A 66 -10.08 -11.19 0.08
CA ALA A 66 -9.13 -12.20 0.54
C ALA A 66 -9.79 -13.08 1.62
N PRO A 67 -9.76 -14.42 1.48
CA PRO A 67 -10.38 -15.32 2.45
C PRO A 67 -9.70 -15.24 3.82
N SER A 68 -10.42 -15.65 4.86
CA SER A 68 -9.84 -15.71 6.20
C SER A 68 -8.69 -16.73 6.27
N GLU A 69 -7.79 -16.56 7.24
CA GLU A 69 -6.71 -17.52 7.49
C GLU A 69 -7.22 -18.96 7.69
N THR A 70 -8.37 -19.11 8.37
CA THR A 70 -8.99 -20.42 8.58
C THR A 70 -9.47 -21.03 7.26
N ALA A 71 -10.09 -20.23 6.40
CA ALA A 71 -10.53 -20.66 5.07
C ALA A 71 -9.32 -21.06 4.20
N MET A 72 -8.27 -20.25 4.17
CA MET A 72 -7.05 -20.54 3.42
C MET A 72 -6.40 -21.84 3.89
N ARG A 73 -6.29 -22.08 5.19
CA ARG A 73 -5.76 -23.33 5.72
C ARG A 73 -6.64 -24.54 5.38
N ALA A 74 -7.96 -24.41 5.42
CA ALA A 74 -8.88 -25.48 5.02
C ALA A 74 -8.69 -25.85 3.54
N TRP A 75 -8.67 -24.82 2.68
CA TRP A 75 -8.48 -24.97 1.24
C TRP A 75 -7.08 -25.51 0.89
N ARG A 76 -6.03 -25.04 1.58
CA ARG A 76 -4.66 -25.52 1.36
C ARG A 76 -4.51 -27.03 1.55
N ARG A 77 -5.23 -27.58 2.53
CA ARG A 77 -5.20 -29.00 2.85
C ARG A 77 -6.09 -29.86 1.95
N ALA A 78 -7.25 -29.36 1.55
CA ALA A 78 -8.30 -30.16 0.95
C ALA A 78 -8.50 -29.92 -0.55
N SER A 79 -8.04 -28.78 -1.10
CA SER A 79 -8.26 -28.41 -2.49
C SER A 79 -7.03 -28.65 -3.37
N PRO A 80 -7.18 -28.68 -4.71
CA PRO A 80 -6.06 -28.69 -5.64
C PRO A 80 -5.44 -27.31 -5.88
N PHE A 81 -6.02 -26.24 -5.35
CA PHE A 81 -5.58 -24.87 -5.58
C PHE A 81 -4.31 -24.55 -4.79
N ARG A 82 -3.37 -23.83 -5.44
CA ARG A 82 -2.13 -23.34 -4.81
C ARG A 82 -1.81 -21.90 -5.17
N ALA A 83 -2.53 -21.27 -6.10
CA ALA A 83 -2.44 -19.84 -6.37
C ALA A 83 -3.75 -19.15 -5.98
N VAL A 84 -3.65 -17.87 -5.55
CA VAL A 84 -4.80 -17.06 -5.17
C VAL A 84 -4.64 -15.62 -5.59
N GLY A 85 -5.63 -15.09 -6.33
CA GLY A 85 -5.75 -13.69 -6.69
C GLY A 85 -6.16 -12.84 -5.48
N ILE A 86 -5.50 -11.72 -5.27
CA ILE A 86 -5.76 -10.81 -4.15
C ILE A 86 -5.81 -9.35 -4.63
N TYR A 87 -6.94 -8.68 -4.45
CA TYR A 87 -7.11 -7.29 -4.81
C TYR A 87 -6.42 -6.37 -3.81
N ILE A 88 -5.20 -5.91 -4.13
CA ILE A 88 -4.38 -5.11 -3.22
C ILE A 88 -4.66 -3.61 -3.31
N SER A 89 -5.03 -3.08 -4.49
CA SER A 89 -5.21 -1.64 -4.73
C SER A 89 -6.17 -1.35 -5.89
N GLY A 90 -6.37 -0.06 -6.20
CA GLY A 90 -7.23 0.45 -7.25
C GLY A 90 -8.58 0.94 -6.75
N ALA A 91 -9.07 2.04 -7.33
CA ALA A 91 -10.30 2.70 -6.90
C ALA A 91 -11.57 1.95 -7.35
N SER A 92 -11.50 1.21 -8.48
CA SER A 92 -12.65 0.55 -9.09
C SER A 92 -12.94 -0.86 -8.52
N ARG A 93 -12.32 -1.25 -7.41
CA ARG A 93 -12.63 -2.54 -6.77
C ARG A 93 -14.04 -2.55 -6.20
N ALA A 94 -14.78 -3.63 -6.42
CA ALA A 94 -16.09 -3.80 -5.79
C ALA A 94 -15.95 -3.96 -4.27
N CYS A 95 -15.06 -4.84 -3.82
CA CYS A 95 -14.74 -5.03 -2.41
C CYS A 95 -13.61 -4.09 -1.98
N GLN A 96 -13.96 -2.85 -1.64
CA GLN A 96 -13.01 -1.84 -1.19
C GLN A 96 -12.35 -2.21 0.15
N ARG A 97 -13.13 -2.83 1.04
CA ARG A 97 -12.66 -3.29 2.34
C ARG A 97 -12.09 -4.70 2.19
N GLN A 98 -10.83 -4.87 2.54
CA GLN A 98 -10.11 -6.15 2.52
C GLN A 98 -9.70 -6.48 3.96
N ALA A 99 -10.69 -6.91 4.77
CA ALA A 99 -10.51 -7.06 6.22
C ALA A 99 -9.41 -8.08 6.58
N ASN A 100 -9.29 -9.16 5.81
CA ASN A 100 -8.31 -10.22 6.04
C ASN A 100 -6.92 -9.90 5.46
N LEU A 101 -6.82 -9.05 4.43
CA LEU A 101 -5.59 -8.78 3.70
C LEU A 101 -4.64 -7.86 4.49
N THR A 102 -3.85 -8.46 5.35
CA THR A 102 -2.84 -7.82 6.21
C THR A 102 -1.44 -8.32 5.88
N PRO A 103 -0.35 -7.62 6.30
CA PRO A 103 1.01 -8.12 6.16
C PRO A 103 1.23 -9.49 6.81
N THR A 104 0.56 -9.74 7.92
CA THR A 104 0.60 -11.06 8.59
C THR A 104 -0.07 -12.13 7.75
N TRP A 105 -1.25 -11.84 7.20
CA TRP A 105 -1.94 -12.76 6.29
C TRP A 105 -1.05 -13.11 5.08
N VAL A 106 -0.49 -12.11 4.40
CA VAL A 106 0.42 -12.33 3.24
C VAL A 106 1.58 -13.22 3.62
N ARG A 107 2.29 -12.90 4.71
CA ARG A 107 3.40 -13.72 5.19
C ARG A 107 2.99 -15.17 5.46
N ASN A 108 1.85 -15.36 6.15
CA ASN A 108 1.37 -16.69 6.50
C ASN A 108 0.98 -17.50 5.26
N GLN A 109 0.29 -16.87 4.29
CA GLN A 109 -0.07 -17.59 3.06
C GLN A 109 1.15 -17.97 2.23
N LEU A 110 2.14 -17.07 2.11
CA LEU A 110 3.40 -17.36 1.43
C LEU A 110 4.18 -18.48 2.14
N ALA A 111 4.22 -18.46 3.48
CA ALA A 111 4.86 -19.53 4.28
C ALA A 111 4.12 -20.87 4.15
N ASP A 112 2.79 -20.85 4.02
CA ASP A 112 1.96 -22.04 3.75
C ASP A 112 2.09 -22.54 2.30
N GLY A 113 2.88 -21.87 1.46
CA GLY A 113 3.13 -22.25 0.06
C GLY A 113 2.02 -21.87 -0.90
N TRP A 114 1.28 -20.82 -0.61
CA TRP A 114 0.39 -20.18 -1.59
C TRP A 114 1.16 -19.24 -2.51
N HIS A 115 0.84 -19.27 -3.80
CA HIS A 115 1.32 -18.34 -4.80
C HIS A 115 0.31 -17.19 -4.92
N LEU A 116 0.65 -16.03 -4.35
CA LEU A 116 -0.24 -14.87 -4.38
C LEU A 116 -0.15 -14.17 -5.73
N MET A 117 -1.29 -13.78 -6.29
CA MET A 117 -1.39 -13.00 -7.52
C MET A 117 -1.98 -11.62 -7.20
N PRO A 118 -1.13 -10.61 -6.93
CA PRO A 118 -1.58 -9.27 -6.54
C PRO A 118 -2.28 -8.56 -7.70
N ILE A 119 -3.49 -8.03 -7.46
CA ILE A 119 -4.34 -7.38 -8.46
C ILE A 119 -4.57 -5.92 -8.09
N THR A 120 -4.51 -5.05 -9.08
CA THR A 120 -4.92 -3.64 -9.02
C THR A 120 -6.06 -3.39 -9.98
N LEU A 121 -7.22 -2.94 -9.49
CA LEU A 121 -8.37 -2.54 -10.31
C LEU A 121 -8.60 -1.04 -10.15
N GLY A 122 -7.93 -0.25 -10.99
CA GLY A 122 -7.95 1.21 -11.03
C GLY A 122 -8.79 1.76 -12.19
N PRO A 123 -8.37 2.88 -12.83
CA PRO A 123 -9.06 3.46 -13.97
C PRO A 123 -9.32 2.45 -15.09
N GLN A 124 -10.53 2.42 -15.58
CA GLN A 124 -10.99 1.50 -16.62
C GLN A 124 -11.06 2.17 -17.99
N ALA A 125 -11.07 1.38 -19.08
CA ALA A 125 -11.14 1.93 -20.42
C ALA A 125 -12.37 2.84 -20.58
N SER A 126 -12.21 4.01 -21.18
CA SER A 126 -13.29 5.01 -21.33
C SER A 126 -14.46 4.54 -22.20
N CYS A 127 -14.27 3.52 -23.01
CA CYS A 127 -15.30 2.87 -23.82
C CYS A 127 -15.77 1.53 -23.22
N SER A 128 -15.51 1.28 -21.95
CA SER A 128 -16.13 0.16 -21.26
C SER A 128 -17.63 0.43 -21.04
N THR A 129 -18.46 -0.57 -21.34
CA THR A 129 -19.90 -0.51 -21.05
C THR A 129 -20.21 -0.87 -19.60
N ARG A 130 -19.26 -1.46 -18.90
CA ARG A 130 -19.35 -1.91 -17.51
C ARG A 130 -18.94 -0.81 -16.51
N PHE A 131 -18.08 0.11 -16.94
CA PHE A 131 -17.53 1.17 -16.10
C PHE A 131 -17.78 2.55 -16.71
N PRO A 132 -18.06 3.56 -15.90
CA PRO A 132 -18.11 3.55 -14.42
C PRO A 132 -19.42 2.92 -13.90
N ARG A 133 -19.35 2.01 -12.92
CA ARG A 133 -20.51 1.39 -12.25
C ARG A 133 -21.20 2.34 -11.29
N TYR A 134 -20.41 3.12 -10.57
CA TYR A 134 -20.86 4.00 -9.49
C TYR A 134 -20.55 5.48 -9.75
N GLY A 135 -20.33 5.85 -11.01
CA GLY A 135 -19.95 7.20 -11.41
C GLY A 135 -18.44 7.44 -11.40
N ARG A 136 -17.99 8.40 -12.23
CA ARG A 136 -16.54 8.67 -12.47
C ARG A 136 -15.74 9.12 -11.25
N SER A 137 -16.41 9.57 -10.20
CA SER A 137 -15.76 9.93 -8.94
C SER A 137 -15.36 8.71 -8.10
N ILE A 138 -15.99 7.56 -8.36
CA ILE A 138 -15.73 6.29 -7.65
C ILE A 138 -15.01 5.32 -8.57
N ASP A 139 -15.51 5.15 -9.80
CA ASP A 139 -14.89 4.34 -10.84
C ASP A 139 -14.22 5.26 -11.89
N PRO A 140 -12.96 5.65 -11.72
CA PRO A 140 -12.28 6.50 -12.69
C PRO A 140 -12.09 5.77 -14.02
N THR A 141 -12.04 6.53 -15.11
CA THR A 141 -11.73 6.02 -16.44
C THR A 141 -10.36 6.54 -16.92
N ILE A 142 -9.72 5.76 -17.77
CA ILE A 142 -8.51 6.17 -18.48
C ILE A 142 -8.88 7.34 -19.40
N ASP A 143 -8.11 8.42 -19.33
CA ASP A 143 -8.35 9.61 -20.12
C ASP A 143 -8.06 9.32 -21.61
N PRO A 144 -9.06 9.43 -22.51
CA PRO A 144 -8.89 9.13 -23.93
C PRO A 144 -8.25 10.28 -24.73
N SER A 145 -7.85 11.39 -24.10
CA SER A 145 -7.23 12.53 -24.77
C SER A 145 -5.97 12.11 -25.52
N THR A 146 -5.91 12.47 -26.81
CA THR A 146 -4.76 12.18 -27.68
C THR A 146 -3.60 13.14 -27.49
N SER A 147 -3.79 14.22 -26.73
CA SER A 147 -2.83 15.27 -26.47
C SER A 147 -1.52 14.68 -25.89
N GLY A 148 -0.36 15.13 -26.43
CA GLY A 148 0.96 14.69 -25.99
C GLY A 148 1.16 13.17 -26.06
N THR A 149 0.64 12.53 -27.09
CA THR A 149 0.67 11.06 -27.25
C THR A 149 0.08 10.36 -26.02
N TYR A 150 -1.18 10.68 -25.72
CA TYR A 150 -1.92 10.15 -24.57
C TYR A 150 -1.26 10.45 -23.22
N ALA A 151 -0.73 11.65 -23.04
CA ALA A 151 0.01 12.06 -21.85
C ALA A 151 -0.78 11.87 -20.55
N ALA A 152 -2.09 12.13 -20.58
CA ALA A 152 -2.97 11.94 -19.44
C ALA A 152 -3.09 10.45 -19.05
N ALA A 153 -3.39 9.56 -20.00
CA ALA A 153 -3.43 8.11 -19.77
C ALA A 153 -2.10 7.57 -19.23
N ARG A 154 -0.99 8.00 -19.82
CA ARG A 154 0.37 7.63 -19.35
C ARG A 154 0.63 8.12 -17.93
N SER A 155 0.17 9.30 -17.58
CA SER A 155 0.27 9.82 -16.21
C SER A 155 -0.52 8.97 -15.22
N GLN A 156 -1.75 8.57 -15.60
CA GLN A 156 -2.60 7.67 -14.81
C GLN A 156 -1.93 6.30 -14.61
N GLY A 157 -1.38 5.69 -15.68
CA GLY A 157 -0.69 4.40 -15.58
C GLY A 157 0.49 4.42 -14.61
N ARG A 158 1.32 5.47 -14.66
CA ARG A 158 2.40 5.66 -13.68
C ARG A 158 1.88 5.86 -12.26
N ALA A 159 0.82 6.61 -12.08
CA ALA A 159 0.25 6.86 -10.76
C ALA A 159 -0.30 5.58 -10.14
N GLU A 160 -1.02 4.76 -10.92
CA GLU A 160 -1.53 3.47 -10.46
C GLU A 160 -0.41 2.49 -10.11
N ALA A 161 0.65 2.40 -10.93
CA ALA A 161 1.81 1.56 -10.64
C ALA A 161 2.47 1.93 -9.30
N ARG A 162 2.66 3.23 -9.04
CA ARG A 162 3.19 3.71 -7.76
C ARG A 162 2.28 3.37 -6.58
N SER A 163 0.97 3.53 -6.75
CA SER A 163 -0.02 3.20 -5.73
C SER A 163 -0.01 1.70 -5.43
N ALA A 164 0.03 0.88 -6.47
CA ALA A 164 0.07 -0.58 -6.35
C ALA A 164 1.33 -1.06 -5.64
N VAL A 165 2.51 -0.54 -6.02
CA VAL A 165 3.78 -0.86 -5.36
C VAL A 165 3.79 -0.40 -3.91
N ALA A 166 3.29 0.81 -3.61
CA ALA A 166 3.17 1.27 -2.24
C ALA A 166 2.29 0.34 -1.39
N ARG A 167 1.22 -0.19 -1.95
CA ARG A 167 0.37 -1.15 -1.26
C ARG A 167 1.03 -2.53 -1.14
N ALA A 168 1.65 -3.03 -2.22
CA ALA A 168 2.39 -4.28 -2.23
C ALA A 168 3.47 -4.30 -1.14
N THR A 169 4.29 -3.24 -1.08
CA THR A 169 5.32 -3.08 -0.04
C THR A 169 4.70 -3.06 1.37
N THR A 170 3.52 -2.39 1.56
CA THR A 170 2.81 -2.39 2.87
C THR A 170 2.42 -3.79 3.28
N LEU A 171 2.04 -4.61 2.33
CA LEU A 171 1.63 -5.99 2.56
C LEU A 171 2.81 -6.95 2.71
N GLY A 172 4.05 -6.49 2.49
CA GLY A 172 5.23 -7.33 2.49
C GLY A 172 5.42 -8.14 1.22
N ILE A 173 4.77 -7.75 0.11
CA ILE A 173 5.03 -8.30 -1.22
C ILE A 173 6.32 -7.66 -1.72
N VAL A 174 7.34 -8.48 -1.95
CA VAL A 174 8.71 -8.03 -2.23
C VAL A 174 8.91 -7.65 -3.69
N GLU A 175 10.00 -6.93 -3.96
CA GLU A 175 10.47 -6.64 -5.33
C GLU A 175 10.60 -7.93 -6.15
N ARG A 176 10.54 -7.81 -7.46
CA ARG A 176 10.45 -8.89 -8.46
C ARG A 176 9.12 -9.66 -8.46
N SER A 177 8.21 -9.39 -7.52
CA SER A 177 6.84 -9.92 -7.59
C SER A 177 6.07 -9.29 -8.74
N THR A 178 5.16 -10.06 -9.36
CA THR A 178 4.29 -9.53 -10.42
C THR A 178 3.06 -8.88 -9.82
N ILE A 179 2.72 -7.68 -10.29
CA ILE A 179 1.46 -7.00 -9.95
C ILE A 179 0.62 -6.92 -11.21
N PHE A 180 -0.58 -7.51 -11.19
CA PHE A 180 -1.50 -7.55 -12.33
C PHE A 180 -2.41 -6.32 -12.32
N TYR A 181 -2.49 -5.64 -13.47
CA TYR A 181 -3.52 -4.63 -13.69
C TYR A 181 -4.76 -5.28 -14.26
N ASP A 182 -5.88 -5.11 -13.58
CA ASP A 182 -7.18 -5.60 -14.01
C ASP A 182 -7.86 -4.51 -14.85
N LEU A 183 -7.80 -4.67 -16.17
CA LEU A 183 -8.55 -3.89 -17.12
C LEU A 183 -9.69 -4.75 -17.67
N GLU A 184 -10.86 -4.54 -17.11
CA GLU A 184 -12.07 -5.26 -17.48
C GLU A 184 -12.43 -5.13 -18.98
N ALA A 185 -13.35 -5.95 -19.44
CA ALA A 185 -13.78 -5.94 -20.84
C ALA A 185 -14.26 -4.56 -21.31
N PHE A 186 -13.89 -4.18 -22.51
CA PHE A 186 -14.31 -2.95 -23.20
C PHE A 186 -14.42 -3.15 -24.70
N THR A 187 -15.14 -2.26 -25.37
CA THR A 187 -15.40 -2.37 -26.81
C THR A 187 -14.20 -1.84 -27.60
N THR A 188 -13.44 -2.73 -28.21
CA THR A 188 -12.21 -2.38 -28.95
C THR A 188 -12.43 -1.76 -30.33
N THR A 189 -13.65 -1.80 -30.84
CA THR A 189 -14.03 -1.25 -32.17
C THR A 189 -14.71 0.09 -32.10
N SER A 190 -15.11 0.57 -30.92
CA SER A 190 -15.94 1.78 -30.79
C SER A 190 -15.14 3.09 -30.88
N SER A 191 -13.89 3.10 -30.48
CA SER A 191 -13.07 4.32 -30.42
C SER A 191 -11.58 4.03 -30.44
N THR A 192 -10.88 4.53 -31.45
CA THR A 192 -9.41 4.48 -31.51
C THR A 192 -8.78 5.22 -30.33
N ALA A 193 -9.33 6.35 -29.92
CA ALA A 193 -8.81 7.12 -28.79
C ALA A 193 -8.89 6.29 -27.47
N CYS A 194 -9.98 5.56 -27.25
CA CYS A 194 -10.10 4.69 -26.10
C CYS A 194 -9.10 3.53 -26.12
N THR A 195 -8.99 2.81 -27.24
CA THR A 195 -8.10 1.66 -27.34
C THR A 195 -6.63 2.05 -27.24
N GLN A 196 -6.26 3.16 -27.87
CA GLN A 196 -4.89 3.66 -27.79
C GLN A 196 -4.56 4.21 -26.40
N SER A 197 -5.49 4.92 -25.74
CA SER A 197 -5.27 5.37 -24.36
C SER A 197 -5.08 4.20 -23.39
N ALA A 198 -5.82 3.10 -23.57
CA ALA A 198 -5.63 1.87 -22.80
C ALA A 198 -4.22 1.26 -23.01
N LEU A 199 -3.74 1.20 -24.24
CA LEU A 199 -2.39 0.71 -24.55
C LEU A 199 -1.30 1.61 -23.96
N TRP A 200 -1.42 2.94 -24.08
CA TRP A 200 -0.45 3.87 -23.51
C TRP A 200 -0.49 3.91 -21.97
N PHE A 201 -1.65 3.66 -21.39
CA PHE A 201 -1.77 3.46 -19.94
C PHE A 201 -0.97 2.23 -19.50
N MET A 202 -1.12 1.10 -20.20
CA MET A 202 -0.40 -0.15 -19.91
C MET A 202 1.10 -0.05 -20.16
N ASP A 203 1.52 0.67 -21.20
CA ASP A 203 2.93 1.02 -21.40
C ASP A 203 3.52 1.73 -20.17
N ALA A 204 2.83 2.77 -19.72
CA ALA A 204 3.29 3.56 -18.59
C ALA A 204 3.25 2.80 -17.26
N TRP A 205 2.24 1.94 -17.06
CA TRP A 205 2.14 0.98 -15.95
C TRP A 205 3.35 0.04 -15.94
N THR A 206 3.61 -0.63 -17.05
CA THR A 206 4.71 -1.59 -17.19
C THR A 206 6.08 -0.95 -16.93
N ARG A 207 6.38 0.16 -17.61
CA ARG A 207 7.67 0.87 -17.42
C ARG A 207 7.86 1.37 -16.00
N GLU A 208 6.80 1.84 -15.35
CA GLU A 208 6.89 2.34 -13.98
C GLU A 208 7.04 1.20 -12.96
N LEU A 209 6.38 0.05 -13.16
CA LEU A 209 6.60 -1.14 -12.33
C LEU A 209 8.07 -1.62 -12.45
N HIS A 210 8.60 -1.73 -13.68
CA HIS A 210 10.00 -2.11 -13.90
C HIS A 210 10.95 -1.14 -13.20
N ARG A 211 10.71 0.17 -13.31
CA ARG A 211 11.50 1.19 -12.61
C ARG A 211 11.46 1.05 -11.09
N LEU A 212 10.37 0.51 -10.56
CA LEU A 212 10.15 0.27 -9.13
C LEU A 212 10.57 -1.14 -8.68
N GLY A 213 11.17 -1.94 -9.58
CA GLY A 213 11.68 -3.27 -9.27
C GLY A 213 10.63 -4.38 -9.25
N TYR A 214 9.42 -4.13 -9.78
CA TYR A 214 8.33 -5.11 -9.85
C TYR A 214 8.07 -5.54 -11.28
N ALA A 215 7.63 -6.79 -11.45
CA ALA A 215 7.18 -7.29 -12.73
C ALA A 215 5.75 -6.81 -13.03
N SER A 216 5.47 -6.58 -14.31
CA SER A 216 4.19 -6.13 -14.83
C SER A 216 3.32 -7.30 -15.25
N GLY A 217 2.11 -7.39 -14.69
CA GLY A 217 1.05 -8.28 -15.12
C GLY A 217 -0.12 -7.52 -15.74
N TYR A 218 -0.86 -8.18 -16.60
CA TYR A 218 -2.07 -7.66 -17.21
C TYR A 218 -3.17 -8.68 -17.23
N TYR A 219 -4.31 -8.36 -16.61
CA TYR A 219 -5.55 -9.15 -16.70
C TYR A 219 -6.56 -8.41 -17.57
N SER A 220 -7.21 -9.11 -18.47
CA SER A 220 -8.36 -8.62 -19.22
C SER A 220 -9.15 -9.75 -19.87
N SER A 221 -10.34 -9.43 -20.40
CA SER A 221 -11.08 -10.31 -21.27
C SER A 221 -10.25 -10.67 -22.51
N ALA A 222 -10.25 -11.97 -22.85
CA ALA A 222 -9.53 -12.51 -24.00
C ALA A 222 -9.89 -11.81 -25.32
N ALA A 223 -11.19 -11.62 -25.59
CA ALA A 223 -11.71 -11.03 -26.82
C ALA A 223 -11.53 -9.50 -26.89
N SER A 224 -11.16 -8.82 -25.81
CA SER A 224 -10.99 -7.37 -25.80
C SER A 224 -9.55 -6.97 -25.47
N GLY A 225 -9.23 -6.65 -24.23
CA GLY A 225 -7.93 -6.09 -23.85
C GLY A 225 -6.75 -7.03 -24.13
N ILE A 226 -6.89 -8.32 -23.92
CA ILE A 226 -5.82 -9.29 -24.23
C ILE A 226 -5.55 -9.33 -25.74
N LYS A 227 -6.60 -9.47 -26.55
CA LYS A 227 -6.45 -9.45 -28.03
C LYS A 227 -5.86 -8.15 -28.52
N LEU A 228 -6.33 -7.01 -27.99
CA LEU A 228 -5.80 -5.67 -28.34
C LEU A 228 -4.29 -5.59 -28.07
N LEU A 229 -3.87 -6.11 -26.93
CA LEU A 229 -2.46 -6.09 -26.52
C LEU A 229 -1.60 -7.03 -27.39
N ASP A 230 -2.10 -8.23 -27.70
CA ASP A 230 -1.40 -9.16 -28.59
C ASP A 230 -1.31 -8.66 -30.04
N ASP A 231 -2.34 -7.97 -30.54
CA ASP A 231 -2.32 -7.30 -31.84
C ASP A 231 -1.31 -6.14 -31.86
N ALA A 232 -1.20 -5.37 -30.77
CA ALA A 232 -0.21 -4.33 -30.64
C ALA A 232 1.22 -4.92 -30.61
N ARG A 233 1.42 -6.02 -29.89
CA ARG A 233 2.71 -6.69 -29.73
C ARG A 233 3.35 -7.10 -31.05
N VAL A 234 2.57 -7.57 -32.01
CA VAL A 234 3.10 -8.04 -33.32
C VAL A 234 3.16 -6.95 -34.37
N ARG A 235 2.70 -5.73 -34.06
CA ARG A 235 2.75 -4.61 -35.01
C ARG A 235 4.18 -4.12 -35.16
N SER A 236 4.66 -4.01 -36.41
CA SER A 236 5.96 -3.43 -36.71
C SER A 236 6.08 -2.01 -36.14
N GLY A 237 7.22 -1.72 -35.50
CA GLY A 237 7.47 -0.40 -34.88
C GLY A 237 6.59 -0.10 -33.66
N ASN A 238 5.99 -1.10 -33.00
CA ASN A 238 5.20 -0.91 -31.82
C ASN A 238 6.00 -0.26 -30.67
N PRO A 239 5.61 0.92 -30.15
CA PRO A 239 6.34 1.61 -29.10
C PRO A 239 5.92 1.18 -27.67
N ILE A 240 4.86 0.36 -27.56
CA ILE A 240 4.25 -0.03 -26.29
C ILE A 240 5.10 -1.10 -25.60
N ALA A 241 5.51 -0.85 -24.38
CA ALA A 241 6.12 -1.86 -23.51
C ALA A 241 5.08 -2.91 -23.13
N MET A 242 5.38 -4.16 -23.47
CA MET A 242 4.48 -5.27 -23.13
C MET A 242 4.65 -5.67 -21.66
N PRO A 243 3.57 -6.05 -20.96
CA PRO A 243 3.66 -6.64 -19.63
C PRO A 243 4.44 -7.95 -19.68
N ASP A 244 5.09 -8.31 -18.59
CA ASP A 244 5.89 -9.52 -18.47
C ASP A 244 5.01 -10.78 -18.47
N GLN A 245 3.81 -10.68 -17.91
CA GLN A 245 2.85 -11.78 -17.77
C GLN A 245 1.43 -11.32 -18.09
N VAL A 246 0.61 -12.24 -18.62
CA VAL A 246 -0.80 -12.00 -18.89
C VAL A 246 -1.69 -12.98 -18.16
N TRP A 247 -2.85 -12.50 -17.74
CA TRP A 247 -3.91 -13.30 -17.13
C TRP A 247 -5.18 -13.15 -17.98
N ILE A 248 -5.51 -14.18 -18.69
CA ILE A 248 -6.49 -14.20 -19.79
C ILE A 248 -7.85 -14.60 -19.22
N ALA A 249 -8.85 -13.73 -19.23
CA ALA A 249 -10.23 -14.12 -18.93
C ALA A 249 -10.89 -14.71 -20.18
N ASP A 250 -10.91 -16.04 -20.25
CA ASP A 250 -11.53 -16.83 -21.34
C ASP A 250 -12.26 -18.03 -20.72
N TRP A 251 -13.55 -17.85 -20.46
CA TRP A 251 -14.38 -18.82 -19.73
C TRP A 251 -14.84 -20.00 -20.63
N ASP A 252 -13.89 -20.64 -21.25
CA ASP A 252 -14.09 -21.80 -22.14
C ASP A 252 -14.17 -23.16 -21.40
N GLY A 253 -14.07 -23.15 -20.07
CA GLY A 253 -14.10 -24.35 -19.22
C GLY A 253 -12.85 -25.22 -19.27
N LYS A 254 -11.78 -24.80 -19.97
CA LYS A 254 -10.57 -25.61 -20.19
C LYS A 254 -9.44 -25.17 -19.26
N ALA A 255 -8.98 -26.04 -18.39
CA ALA A 255 -7.87 -25.81 -17.47
C ALA A 255 -6.50 -25.83 -18.20
N THR A 256 -6.30 -24.85 -19.08
CA THR A 256 -5.06 -24.62 -19.84
C THR A 256 -4.79 -23.12 -19.94
N THR A 257 -3.59 -22.71 -20.35
CA THR A 257 -3.29 -21.31 -20.66
C THR A 257 -3.53 -20.92 -22.12
N SER A 258 -4.00 -21.86 -22.93
CA SER A 258 -4.32 -21.61 -24.35
C SER A 258 -5.62 -20.82 -24.48
N SER A 259 -5.66 -19.91 -25.42
CA SER A 259 -6.84 -19.16 -25.83
C SER A 259 -6.76 -18.87 -27.33
N SER A 260 -7.87 -19.00 -28.06
CA SER A 260 -7.94 -18.68 -29.50
C SER A 260 -7.75 -17.18 -29.79
N TRP A 261 -7.83 -16.33 -28.77
CA TRP A 261 -7.69 -14.88 -28.87
C TRP A 261 -6.25 -14.38 -28.79
N VAL A 262 -5.31 -15.28 -28.42
CA VAL A 262 -3.88 -14.95 -28.24
C VAL A 262 -3.05 -15.85 -29.13
N ARG A 263 -2.17 -15.25 -29.91
CA ARG A 263 -1.25 -16.02 -30.77
C ARG A 263 -0.37 -16.95 -29.94
N SER A 264 -0.03 -18.09 -30.50
CA SER A 264 0.83 -19.08 -29.84
C SER A 264 2.21 -18.51 -29.45
N THR A 265 2.67 -17.47 -30.17
CA THR A 265 3.94 -16.76 -29.91
C THR A 265 3.86 -15.68 -28.83
N GLY A 266 2.67 -15.36 -28.31
CA GLY A 266 2.50 -14.32 -27.28
C GLY A 266 2.71 -14.90 -25.89
N TRP A 267 3.51 -14.23 -25.06
CA TRP A 267 3.78 -14.61 -23.66
C TRP A 267 4.07 -16.11 -23.48
N THR A 268 4.96 -16.64 -24.30
CA THR A 268 5.51 -18.00 -24.17
C THR A 268 6.40 -18.09 -22.92
N ASN A 269 6.95 -19.25 -22.65
CA ASN A 269 7.89 -19.47 -21.55
C ASN A 269 7.29 -19.19 -20.16
N HIS A 270 6.15 -19.80 -19.87
CA HIS A 270 5.53 -19.70 -18.55
C HIS A 270 5.20 -18.25 -18.15
N ALA A 271 4.50 -17.54 -19.00
CA ALA A 271 4.11 -16.15 -18.75
C ALA A 271 2.59 -15.94 -18.92
N ARG A 272 1.79 -17.00 -18.80
CA ARG A 272 0.33 -16.94 -18.91
C ARG A 272 -0.37 -17.54 -17.71
N ALA A 273 -1.44 -16.88 -17.28
CA ALA A 273 -2.52 -17.47 -16.51
C ALA A 273 -3.82 -17.35 -17.32
N LYS A 274 -4.77 -18.23 -17.09
CA LYS A 274 -6.10 -18.15 -17.69
C LYS A 274 -7.17 -18.38 -16.62
N GLN A 275 -8.11 -17.43 -16.51
CA GLN A 275 -9.36 -17.60 -15.79
C GLN A 275 -10.31 -18.29 -16.76
N PHE A 276 -10.57 -19.57 -16.52
CA PHE A 276 -11.32 -20.41 -17.46
C PHE A 276 -12.76 -20.69 -17.03
N ARG A 277 -13.11 -20.35 -15.79
CA ARG A 277 -14.46 -20.47 -15.26
C ARG A 277 -14.70 -19.37 -14.21
N GLY A 278 -15.75 -18.57 -14.39
CA GLY A 278 -16.11 -17.48 -13.51
C GLY A 278 -17.28 -17.83 -12.58
N ASP A 279 -17.43 -17.06 -11.54
CA ASP A 279 -18.55 -16.91 -10.59
C ASP A 279 -19.26 -18.23 -10.23
N HIS A 280 -18.56 -19.11 -9.52
CA HIS A 280 -19.13 -20.36 -9.03
C HIS A 280 -18.68 -20.68 -7.59
N ARG A 281 -19.47 -21.50 -6.93
CA ARG A 281 -19.18 -21.90 -5.55
C ARG A 281 -18.42 -23.22 -5.53
N GLU A 282 -17.33 -23.27 -4.76
CA GLU A 282 -16.64 -24.51 -4.42
C GLU A 282 -16.51 -24.67 -2.91
N THR A 283 -16.48 -25.92 -2.46
CA THR A 283 -16.38 -26.27 -1.04
C THR A 283 -15.22 -27.21 -0.82
N TRP A 284 -14.23 -26.76 -0.04
CA TRP A 284 -13.07 -27.54 0.32
C TRP A 284 -12.79 -27.48 1.82
N GLY A 285 -12.56 -28.63 2.44
CA GLY A 285 -12.34 -28.71 3.89
C GLY A 285 -13.48 -28.13 4.72
N GLY A 286 -14.72 -28.26 4.25
CA GLY A 286 -15.91 -27.71 4.89
C GLY A 286 -16.14 -26.20 4.73
N VAL A 287 -15.29 -25.50 3.94
CA VAL A 287 -15.40 -24.06 3.68
C VAL A 287 -15.81 -23.82 2.23
N THR A 288 -16.94 -23.11 2.06
CA THR A 288 -17.43 -22.71 0.74
C THR A 288 -16.99 -21.28 0.41
N ILE A 289 -16.40 -21.09 -0.78
CA ILE A 289 -16.04 -19.78 -1.34
C ILE A 289 -16.65 -19.65 -2.72
N THR A 290 -17.14 -18.47 -3.09
CA THR A 290 -17.47 -18.14 -4.49
C THR A 290 -16.19 -17.64 -5.16
N ILE A 291 -15.79 -18.27 -6.24
CA ILE A 291 -14.51 -18.07 -6.89
C ILE A 291 -14.64 -17.98 -8.40
N ASP A 292 -13.62 -17.40 -9.01
CA ASP A 292 -13.25 -17.64 -10.40
C ASP A 292 -12.06 -18.61 -10.43
N THR A 293 -12.14 -19.64 -11.29
CA THR A 293 -11.09 -20.67 -11.37
C THR A 293 -10.08 -20.34 -12.46
N ASN A 294 -8.81 -20.48 -12.09
CA ASN A 294 -7.67 -20.17 -12.92
C ASN A 294 -6.79 -21.41 -13.18
N TYR A 295 -6.19 -21.45 -14.36
CA TYR A 295 -5.01 -22.26 -14.62
C TYR A 295 -3.82 -21.34 -14.80
N VAL A 296 -2.80 -21.52 -13.98
CA VAL A 296 -1.62 -20.65 -13.87
C VAL A 296 -0.42 -21.40 -14.41
N ASP A 297 0.37 -20.77 -15.28
CA ASP A 297 1.66 -21.26 -15.73
C ASP A 297 2.63 -20.07 -15.83
N LEU A 298 3.23 -19.74 -14.68
CA LEU A 298 4.05 -18.55 -14.49
C LEU A 298 5.44 -18.91 -13.96
N ARG A 299 6.44 -18.15 -14.42
CA ARG A 299 7.79 -18.11 -13.84
C ARG A 299 8.13 -16.67 -13.48
N THR A 300 8.98 -16.49 -12.49
CA THR A 300 9.46 -15.17 -12.09
C THR A 300 10.12 -14.48 -13.28
N PRO A 301 9.58 -13.36 -13.78
CA PRO A 301 10.13 -12.68 -14.95
C PRO A 301 11.50 -12.05 -14.66
N ARG A 302 12.30 -11.90 -15.71
CA ARG A 302 13.49 -11.05 -15.66
C ARG A 302 13.06 -9.61 -15.95
N ILE A 303 13.18 -8.76 -14.96
CA ILE A 303 12.83 -7.33 -15.09
C ILE A 303 13.97 -6.59 -15.80
N PRO A 304 13.72 -5.90 -16.92
CA PRO A 304 14.74 -5.10 -17.59
C PRO A 304 15.29 -4.01 -16.65
N GLY A 305 16.61 -3.93 -16.52
CA GLY A 305 17.28 -2.90 -15.70
C GLY A 305 17.29 -3.18 -14.18
N ALA A 306 16.71 -4.26 -13.71
CA ALA A 306 16.89 -4.67 -12.32
C ALA A 306 18.33 -5.16 -12.10
N VAL A 307 19.02 -4.59 -11.12
CA VAL A 307 20.33 -5.08 -10.69
C VAL A 307 20.10 -6.46 -10.08
N THR A 308 20.53 -7.49 -10.78
CA THR A 308 20.51 -8.85 -10.22
C THR A 308 21.59 -8.93 -9.14
N THR A 309 21.20 -8.78 -7.89
CA THR A 309 22.06 -9.26 -6.79
C THR A 309 22.16 -10.77 -6.97
N PRO A 310 23.35 -11.34 -7.17
CA PRO A 310 23.48 -12.78 -7.33
C PRO A 310 22.92 -13.46 -6.08
N THR A 311 22.00 -14.38 -6.28
CA THR A 311 21.56 -15.31 -5.22
C THR A 311 22.83 -15.99 -4.70
N PRO A 312 23.14 -15.93 -3.39
CA PRO A 312 24.28 -16.65 -2.88
C PRO A 312 24.08 -18.14 -3.22
N THR A 313 24.98 -18.66 -4.03
CA THR A 313 25.10 -20.10 -4.27
C THR A 313 25.25 -20.77 -2.90
N PRO A 314 24.49 -21.81 -2.57
CA PRO A 314 24.72 -22.51 -1.31
C PRO A 314 26.15 -23.05 -1.31
N THR A 315 27.00 -22.43 -0.49
CA THR A 315 28.35 -22.89 -0.22
C THR A 315 28.22 -24.27 0.43
N PRO A 316 28.90 -25.32 -0.07
CA PRO A 316 28.89 -26.62 0.58
C PRO A 316 29.40 -26.43 2.02
N THR A 317 28.66 -26.98 2.96
CA THR A 317 28.94 -26.95 4.39
C THR A 317 30.37 -27.46 4.63
N PRO A 318 31.30 -26.64 5.12
CA PRO A 318 32.61 -27.15 5.51
C PRO A 318 32.48 -27.98 6.79
N VAL A 319 33.14 -29.14 6.79
CA VAL A 319 33.40 -29.94 8.00
C VAL A 319 34.07 -29.03 9.03
N PRO A 320 33.67 -29.05 10.31
CA PRO A 320 34.21 -28.13 11.31
C PRO A 320 35.67 -28.44 11.61
N THR A 321 36.56 -27.54 11.20
CA THR A 321 37.93 -27.45 11.70
C THR A 321 37.92 -26.54 12.94
N PRO A 322 38.67 -26.82 14.00
CA PRO A 322 38.68 -26.00 15.20
C PRO A 322 39.11 -24.57 14.89
N ALA A 323 38.35 -23.61 15.39
CA ALA A 323 38.52 -22.20 15.13
C ALA A 323 39.84 -21.64 15.70
N PRO A 324 40.60 -20.84 14.92
CA PRO A 324 41.55 -19.89 15.48
C PRO A 324 40.80 -18.72 16.14
N ALA A 325 41.36 -18.16 17.19
CA ALA A 325 40.80 -17.02 17.90
C ALA A 325 40.46 -15.84 16.96
N PRO A 326 39.37 -15.10 17.23
CA PRO A 326 38.93 -14.01 16.36
C PRO A 326 39.93 -12.86 16.36
N ALA A 327 40.36 -12.47 15.16
CA ALA A 327 41.03 -11.20 14.95
C ALA A 327 40.09 -10.03 15.32
N PRO A 328 40.62 -8.94 15.92
CA PRO A 328 39.77 -7.82 16.30
C PRO A 328 39.09 -7.20 15.05
N SER A 329 37.76 -7.06 15.13
CA SER A 329 36.99 -6.30 14.15
C SER A 329 37.54 -4.88 14.06
N PRO A 330 37.64 -4.29 12.83
CA PRO A 330 37.97 -2.87 12.73
C PRO A 330 36.88 -2.08 13.47
N GLU A 331 37.31 -1.24 14.40
CA GLU A 331 36.44 -0.30 15.09
C GLU A 331 35.69 0.54 14.07
N PRO A 332 34.36 0.73 14.24
CA PRO A 332 33.62 1.71 13.43
C PRO A 332 34.25 3.07 13.69
N VAL A 333 34.73 3.71 12.62
CA VAL A 333 35.18 5.09 12.67
C VAL A 333 34.07 5.90 13.30
N PRO A 334 34.26 6.60 14.42
CA PRO A 334 33.24 7.41 15.02
C PRO A 334 32.85 8.51 14.02
N MET A 335 31.66 8.44 13.44
CA MET A 335 31.08 9.62 12.83
C MET A 335 30.88 10.59 13.98
N GLY A 336 31.69 11.65 14.01
CA GLY A 336 31.58 12.72 14.98
C GLY A 336 30.13 13.17 15.09
N PRO A 337 29.67 13.57 16.26
CA PRO A 337 28.30 14.01 16.46
C PRO A 337 27.96 15.08 15.41
N ALA A 338 26.90 14.84 14.63
CA ALA A 338 26.40 15.86 13.70
C ALA A 338 26.21 17.16 14.46
N PRO A 339 26.64 18.31 13.93
CA PRO A 339 26.59 19.56 14.64
C PRO A 339 25.17 19.83 15.14
N ARG A 340 25.01 20.00 16.43
CA ARG A 340 23.75 20.45 17.04
C ARG A 340 23.65 21.93 16.82
N TYR A 341 22.64 22.37 16.11
CA TYR A 341 22.33 23.79 16.03
C TYR A 341 21.75 24.25 17.38
N THR A 342 22.45 25.09 18.06
CA THR A 342 22.00 25.80 19.29
C THR A 342 21.55 27.19 18.89
N GLY A 343 20.25 27.45 18.95
CA GLY A 343 19.70 28.77 18.65
C GLY A 343 18.56 28.74 17.65
N ASP A 344 18.04 29.88 17.28
CA ASP A 344 16.83 30.11 16.48
C ASP A 344 16.91 29.63 14.98
N ASP A 345 17.82 28.78 14.62
CA ASP A 345 18.06 28.21 13.29
C ASP A 345 16.96 27.22 12.84
N LEU A 346 15.71 27.68 12.89
CA LEU A 346 14.61 27.03 12.18
C LEU A 346 14.65 27.30 10.67
N ALA A 347 15.54 28.17 10.22
CA ALA A 347 15.74 28.57 8.83
C ALA A 347 16.77 27.70 8.14
N ASP A 348 16.48 26.40 7.96
CA ASP A 348 17.25 25.59 7.03
C ASP A 348 16.85 25.99 5.59
N PRO A 349 17.80 26.36 4.69
CA PRO A 349 17.48 26.82 3.35
C PRO A 349 16.73 25.80 2.50
N ARG A 350 16.77 24.52 2.88
CA ARG A 350 16.00 23.46 2.24
C ARG A 350 14.52 23.42 2.66
N CYS A 351 14.15 24.12 3.75
CA CYS A 351 12.81 24.13 4.29
C CYS A 351 11.93 25.20 3.67
N SER A 352 11.88 25.29 2.35
CA SER A 352 11.01 26.22 1.65
C SER A 352 9.51 25.89 1.84
N PRO A 353 8.60 26.87 1.73
CA PRO A 353 7.17 26.62 1.74
C PRO A 353 6.71 25.61 0.69
N SER A 354 7.32 25.58 -0.50
CA SER A 354 7.06 24.61 -1.55
C SER A 354 7.48 23.19 -1.15
N THR A 355 8.67 23.03 -0.57
CA THR A 355 9.16 21.75 -0.07
C THR A 355 8.23 21.17 0.98
N ILE A 356 7.83 21.97 1.97
CA ILE A 356 6.92 21.52 3.03
C ILE A 356 5.49 21.27 2.52
N SER A 357 5.10 21.90 1.39
CA SER A 357 3.78 21.74 0.76
C SER A 357 3.71 20.59 -0.23
N LEU A 358 4.77 19.85 -0.42
CA LEU A 358 4.71 18.62 -1.22
C LEU A 358 3.49 17.80 -0.78
N PRO A 359 2.68 17.27 -1.72
CA PRO A 359 1.55 16.42 -1.36
C PRO A 359 2.12 15.25 -0.57
N ALA A 360 2.01 15.39 0.73
CA ALA A 360 2.78 14.65 1.70
C ALA A 360 2.19 13.29 1.99
N TYR A 361 1.51 12.73 1.03
CA TYR A 361 1.20 11.34 1.03
C TYR A 361 2.17 10.59 0.12
N ALA A 362 3.43 10.79 0.38
CA ALA A 362 4.41 9.79 0.05
C ALA A 362 4.72 9.06 1.35
N ARG A 363 4.29 7.83 1.42
CA ARG A 363 4.87 6.86 2.30
C ARG A 363 6.38 6.94 2.10
N THR A 364 7.08 7.32 3.15
CA THR A 364 8.53 7.40 3.16
C THR A 364 9.11 5.97 3.22
N GLY A 365 9.37 5.39 2.08
CA GLY A 365 10.16 4.17 1.91
C GLY A 365 10.30 3.82 0.47
N PRO A 366 11.44 3.36 0.07
CA PRO A 366 12.73 4.03 -0.03
C PRO A 366 12.63 5.26 -0.94
N TRP A 367 12.71 6.20 -0.50
CA TRP A 367 12.84 7.56 0.00
C TRP A 367 13.16 8.52 -1.15
N ARG A 368 12.14 9.21 -1.61
CA ARG A 368 12.40 10.41 -2.39
C ARG A 368 13.03 11.44 -1.45
N THR A 369 14.18 11.95 -1.83
CA THR A 369 14.93 12.96 -1.07
C THR A 369 14.08 14.16 -0.67
N ASP A 370 13.20 14.64 -1.59
CA ASP A 370 12.28 15.74 -1.35
C ASP A 370 11.29 15.50 -0.19
N HIS A 371 10.77 14.27 -0.05
CA HIS A 371 9.88 13.91 1.07
C HIS A 371 10.63 13.81 2.39
N LEU A 372 11.84 13.30 2.37
CA LEU A 372 12.68 13.27 3.57
C LEU A 372 13.08 14.67 4.01
N VAL A 373 13.39 15.55 3.05
CA VAL A 373 13.60 16.97 3.34
C VAL A 373 12.35 17.57 4.01
N ALA A 374 11.15 17.34 3.44
CA ALA A 374 9.90 17.81 4.02
C ALA A 374 9.65 17.27 5.43
N LEU A 375 9.87 15.96 5.66
CA LEU A 375 9.73 15.34 6.98
C LEU A 375 10.70 15.94 8.00
N GLN A 376 11.98 16.04 7.66
CA GLN A 376 13.00 16.61 8.53
C GLN A 376 12.69 18.08 8.85
N CYS A 377 12.20 18.86 7.87
CA CYS A 377 11.76 20.22 8.06
C CYS A 377 10.56 20.31 9.03
N LEU A 378 9.54 19.47 8.86
CA LEU A 378 8.39 19.44 9.76
C LEU A 378 8.79 19.02 11.18
N LEU A 379 9.68 18.03 11.33
CA LEU A 379 10.22 17.61 12.62
C LEU A 379 11.09 18.72 13.26
N LYS A 380 11.85 19.47 12.46
CA LYS A 380 12.64 20.63 12.89
C LYS A 380 11.71 21.74 13.42
N GLN A 381 10.63 22.06 12.72
CA GLN A 381 9.59 23.00 13.20
C GLN A 381 8.94 22.58 14.53
N ARG A 382 8.97 21.28 14.86
CA ARG A 382 8.50 20.73 16.15
C ARG A 382 9.60 20.70 17.23
N ARG A 383 10.78 21.21 16.93
CA ARG A 383 11.97 21.17 17.81
C ARG A 383 12.37 19.73 18.17
N LEU A 384 12.11 18.77 17.27
CA LEU A 384 12.45 17.36 17.44
C LEU A 384 13.67 16.95 16.64
N TYR A 385 14.01 17.69 15.58
CA TYR A 385 15.13 17.42 14.70
C TYR A 385 16.12 18.61 14.72
N PRO A 386 17.09 18.63 15.66
CA PRO A 386 18.02 19.76 15.83
C PRO A 386 19.23 19.72 14.87
N TYR A 387 19.17 18.90 13.83
CA TYR A 387 20.27 18.70 12.88
C TYR A 387 20.01 19.40 11.54
N ALA A 388 21.05 19.51 10.71
CA ALA A 388 20.88 19.98 9.33
C ALA A 388 19.97 19.03 8.54
N VAL A 389 19.14 19.59 7.66
CA VAL A 389 18.26 18.81 6.79
C VAL A 389 19.09 18.16 5.69
N THR A 390 19.15 16.85 5.66
CA THR A 390 20.01 16.08 4.72
C THR A 390 19.23 15.51 3.55
N GLY A 391 17.93 15.25 3.71
CA GLY A 391 17.12 14.52 2.74
C GLY A 391 17.47 13.03 2.68
N THR A 392 18.21 12.53 3.66
CA THR A 392 18.52 11.09 3.82
C THR A 392 17.89 10.56 5.09
N TRP A 393 17.50 9.29 5.07
CA TRP A 393 17.01 8.62 6.27
C TRP A 393 18.21 8.22 7.15
N ASN A 394 18.20 8.67 8.39
CA ASN A 394 19.28 8.43 9.34
C ASN A 394 18.72 8.23 10.75
N THR A 395 19.56 7.81 11.68
CA THR A 395 19.18 7.60 13.09
C THR A 395 18.55 8.85 13.73
N PRO A 396 19.06 10.07 13.56
CA PRO A 396 18.40 11.28 14.04
C PRO A 396 16.98 11.47 13.51
N THR A 397 16.73 11.18 12.23
CA THR A 397 15.39 11.27 11.64
C THR A 397 14.44 10.25 12.26
N THR A 398 14.91 9.00 12.43
CA THR A 398 14.14 7.93 13.11
C THR A 398 13.80 8.31 14.54
N THR A 399 14.77 8.79 15.31
CA THR A 399 14.58 9.22 16.71
C THR A 399 13.59 10.36 16.82
N ALA A 400 13.69 11.38 15.95
CA ALA A 400 12.79 12.53 15.93
C ALA A 400 11.36 12.10 15.58
N LEU A 401 11.19 11.26 14.55
CA LEU A 401 9.88 10.73 14.17
C LEU A 401 9.26 9.90 15.29
N ASN A 402 10.01 8.97 15.87
CA ASN A 402 9.53 8.14 16.97
C ASN A 402 9.10 8.98 18.18
N THR A 403 9.83 10.05 18.48
CA THR A 403 9.47 10.99 19.54
C THR A 403 8.19 11.73 19.21
N PHE A 404 8.02 12.16 17.95
CA PHE A 404 6.79 12.79 17.50
C PHE A 404 5.60 11.83 17.62
N GLN A 405 5.72 10.60 17.09
CA GLN A 405 4.68 9.59 17.14
C GLN A 405 4.20 9.30 18.57
N ARG A 406 5.13 9.16 19.52
CA ARG A 406 4.77 9.01 20.95
C ARG A 406 4.00 10.23 21.48
N ARG A 407 4.41 11.46 21.11
CA ARG A 407 3.73 12.69 21.58
C ARG A 407 2.28 12.82 21.13
N VAL A 408 1.99 12.33 19.91
CA VAL A 408 0.63 12.38 19.33
C VAL A 408 -0.15 11.07 19.52
N ALA A 409 0.38 10.15 20.32
CA ALA A 409 -0.18 8.83 20.58
C ALA A 409 -0.40 7.99 19.30
N HIS A 410 0.51 8.14 18.34
CA HIS A 410 0.54 7.27 17.15
C HIS A 410 1.41 6.04 17.39
N PRO A 411 1.16 4.92 16.70
CA PRO A 411 2.05 3.77 16.71
C PRO A 411 3.46 4.17 16.26
N VAL A 412 4.47 3.80 17.06
CA VAL A 412 5.88 4.08 16.74
C VAL A 412 6.32 3.21 15.57
N ARG A 413 6.83 3.83 14.52
CA ARG A 413 7.23 3.19 13.25
C ARG A 413 8.50 3.82 12.72
N THR A 414 9.25 3.05 11.94
CA THR A 414 10.45 3.53 11.23
C THR A 414 10.11 4.34 9.97
N TRP A 415 8.88 4.80 9.82
CA TRP A 415 8.39 5.58 8.69
C TRP A 415 7.22 6.48 9.10
N ALA A 416 7.04 7.59 8.41
CA ALA A 416 5.93 8.51 8.67
C ALA A 416 4.66 8.04 7.92
N SER A 417 3.61 7.72 8.68
CA SER A 417 2.30 7.35 8.15
C SER A 417 1.52 8.57 7.67
N ARG A 418 0.40 8.35 6.95
CA ARG A 418 -0.54 9.42 6.58
C ARG A 418 -1.02 10.19 7.81
N ASN A 419 -1.34 9.47 8.89
CA ASN A 419 -1.71 10.05 10.17
C ASN A 419 -0.63 10.98 10.72
N ASP A 420 0.64 10.56 10.65
CA ASP A 420 1.78 11.39 11.09
C ASP A 420 1.89 12.66 10.25
N TRP A 421 1.72 12.58 8.93
CA TRP A 421 1.77 13.73 8.05
C TRP A 421 0.65 14.74 8.36
N VAL A 422 -0.60 14.28 8.52
CA VAL A 422 -1.72 15.16 8.91
C VAL A 422 -1.40 15.88 10.21
N SER A 423 -0.99 15.14 11.21
CA SER A 423 -0.64 15.68 12.52
C SER A 423 0.57 16.62 12.44
N LEU A 424 1.62 16.28 11.68
CA LEU A 424 2.80 17.12 11.47
C LEU A 424 2.45 18.47 10.83
N HIS A 425 1.51 18.53 9.92
CA HIS A 425 1.14 19.78 9.26
C HIS A 425 0.39 20.74 10.17
N VAL A 426 -0.44 20.25 11.10
CA VAL A 426 -1.33 21.10 11.90
C VAL A 426 -0.83 21.40 13.29
N THR A 427 0.07 20.62 13.84
CA THR A 427 0.58 20.87 15.18
C THR A 427 1.21 22.27 15.26
N GLY A 428 0.72 23.11 16.12
CA GLY A 428 1.16 24.49 16.29
C GLY A 428 0.37 25.18 17.38
N ASN A 429 0.76 26.41 17.72
CA ASN A 429 0.20 27.15 18.86
C ASN A 429 -1.16 27.82 18.57
N SER A 430 -1.60 27.88 17.31
CA SER A 430 -2.84 28.54 16.93
C SER A 430 -3.92 27.52 16.60
N ARG A 431 -5.10 27.68 17.16
CA ARG A 431 -6.33 26.95 16.88
C ARG A 431 -7.46 27.91 16.51
N ARG A 432 -7.16 28.88 15.67
CA ARG A 432 -8.14 29.88 15.24
C ARG A 432 -9.27 29.23 14.48
N THR A 433 -10.47 29.73 14.64
CA THR A 433 -11.60 29.34 13.79
C THR A 433 -11.36 29.84 12.37
N LEU A 434 -11.39 28.92 11.39
CA LEU A 434 -11.18 29.24 9.98
C LEU A 434 -12.44 28.92 9.20
N ARG A 435 -12.87 29.89 8.38
CA ARG A 435 -14.06 29.84 7.52
C ARG A 435 -13.78 30.52 6.19
N SER A 436 -14.69 30.43 5.22
CA SER A 436 -14.55 31.12 3.94
C SER A 436 -14.13 32.59 4.14
N GLY A 437 -13.14 33.02 3.38
CA GLY A 437 -12.51 34.33 3.47
C GLY A 437 -11.33 34.44 4.44
N ALA A 438 -11.11 33.49 5.34
CA ALA A 438 -9.93 33.48 6.20
C ALA A 438 -8.64 33.37 5.37
N THR A 439 -7.56 34.00 5.85
CA THR A 439 -6.24 33.97 5.19
C THR A 439 -5.12 33.74 6.20
N GLY A 440 -3.94 33.33 5.68
CA GLY A 440 -2.70 33.26 6.44
C GLY A 440 -2.22 31.85 6.76
N ALA A 441 -1.25 31.77 7.69
CA ALA A 441 -0.49 30.54 7.97
C ALA A 441 -1.36 29.37 8.46
N ASP A 442 -2.42 29.65 9.23
CA ASP A 442 -3.31 28.59 9.72
C ASP A 442 -4.12 27.96 8.58
N VAL A 443 -4.49 28.73 7.56
CA VAL A 443 -5.14 28.19 6.35
C VAL A 443 -4.15 27.32 5.56
N ILE A 444 -2.90 27.76 5.42
CA ILE A 444 -1.84 26.97 4.79
C ILE A 444 -1.69 25.61 5.50
N ARG A 445 -1.66 25.60 6.82
CA ARG A 445 -1.55 24.36 7.62
C ARG A 445 -2.73 23.41 7.34
N VAL A 446 -3.95 23.95 7.33
CA VAL A 446 -5.16 23.17 7.04
C VAL A 446 -5.15 22.62 5.61
N GLN A 447 -4.79 23.45 4.61
CA GLN A 447 -4.72 22.98 3.21
C GLN A 447 -3.71 21.84 3.03
N ARG A 448 -2.54 21.94 3.68
CA ARG A 448 -1.52 20.87 3.69
C ARG A 448 -2.06 19.59 4.36
N ALA A 449 -2.68 19.73 5.53
CA ALA A 449 -3.26 18.61 6.27
C ALA A 449 -4.39 17.92 5.48
N LEU A 450 -5.25 18.69 4.80
CA LEU A 450 -6.30 18.14 3.94
C LEU A 450 -5.72 17.38 2.74
N ASN A 451 -4.68 17.93 2.11
CA ASN A 451 -3.97 17.22 1.03
C ASN A 451 -3.37 15.90 1.53
N ALA A 452 -2.83 15.89 2.74
CA ALA A 452 -2.31 14.67 3.36
C ALA A 452 -3.44 13.70 3.75
N ALA A 453 -4.54 14.18 4.30
CA ALA A 453 -5.63 13.35 4.81
C ALA A 453 -6.49 12.73 3.70
N THR A 454 -6.84 13.52 2.67
CA THR A 454 -7.89 13.15 1.71
C THR A 454 -7.41 13.18 0.26
N SER A 455 -6.14 13.48 0.01
CA SER A 455 -5.59 13.72 -1.35
C SER A 455 -6.40 14.77 -2.12
N ALA A 456 -6.86 15.80 -1.43
CA ALA A 456 -7.79 16.81 -1.97
C ALA A 456 -7.23 17.63 -3.14
N GLY A 457 -5.93 17.59 -3.39
CA GLY A 457 -5.28 18.32 -4.49
C GLY A 457 -5.43 19.85 -4.38
N LEU A 458 -5.56 20.36 -3.16
CA LEU A 458 -5.69 21.79 -2.94
C LEU A 458 -4.39 22.52 -3.25
N SER A 459 -4.49 23.63 -3.98
CA SER A 459 -3.41 24.61 -4.01
C SER A 459 -3.23 25.21 -2.62
N VAL A 460 -2.01 25.25 -2.11
CA VAL A 460 -1.67 25.77 -0.78
C VAL A 460 -1.51 27.29 -0.87
N THR A 461 -2.63 27.99 -0.97
CA THR A 461 -2.68 29.45 -1.23
C THR A 461 -2.70 30.31 0.04
N GLY A 462 -3.00 29.70 1.18
CA GLY A 462 -3.28 30.44 2.40
C GLY A 462 -4.60 31.22 2.39
N ARG A 463 -5.49 30.95 1.42
CA ARG A 463 -6.85 31.52 1.36
C ARG A 463 -7.87 30.41 1.55
N TYR A 464 -8.79 30.60 2.47
CA TYR A 464 -9.89 29.67 2.71
C TYR A 464 -11.00 29.94 1.69
N ASP A 465 -10.87 29.37 0.52
CA ASP A 465 -11.80 29.46 -0.58
C ASP A 465 -12.89 28.36 -0.55
N ALA A 466 -13.77 28.36 -1.54
CA ALA A 466 -14.84 27.37 -1.66
C ALA A 466 -14.31 25.92 -1.78
N ARG A 467 -13.16 25.73 -2.45
CA ARG A 467 -12.50 24.41 -2.56
C ARG A 467 -11.98 23.93 -1.22
N THR A 468 -11.34 24.81 -0.48
CA THR A 468 -10.88 24.54 0.89
C THR A 468 -12.05 24.20 1.81
N ALA A 469 -13.17 24.97 1.74
CA ALA A 469 -14.38 24.71 2.51
C ALA A 469 -15.00 23.34 2.18
N ALA A 470 -15.06 22.97 0.90
CA ALA A 470 -15.56 21.67 0.45
C ALA A 470 -14.68 20.52 0.98
N ALA A 471 -13.35 20.65 0.89
CA ALA A 471 -12.40 19.67 1.40
C ALA A 471 -12.49 19.49 2.91
N VAL A 472 -12.67 20.59 3.67
CA VAL A 472 -12.94 20.54 5.11
C VAL A 472 -14.22 19.78 5.41
N GLY A 473 -15.31 20.04 4.68
CA GLY A 473 -16.56 19.31 4.86
C GLY A 473 -16.43 17.81 4.56
N SER A 474 -15.69 17.44 3.53
CA SER A 474 -15.39 16.04 3.22
C SER A 474 -14.55 15.38 4.32
N TYR A 475 -13.51 16.06 4.81
CA TYR A 475 -12.69 15.59 5.93
C TYR A 475 -13.52 15.41 7.19
N GLN A 476 -14.35 16.40 7.56
CA GLN A 476 -15.22 16.35 8.74
C GLN A 476 -16.15 15.14 8.71
N ARG A 477 -16.70 14.83 7.54
CA ARG A 477 -17.55 13.64 7.34
C ARG A 477 -16.74 12.35 7.53
N ALA A 478 -15.54 12.28 6.95
CA ALA A 478 -14.67 11.10 7.04
C ALA A 478 -14.28 10.80 8.49
N VAL A 479 -13.95 11.82 9.29
CA VAL A 479 -13.51 11.64 10.68
C VAL A 479 -14.66 11.65 11.70
N GLY A 480 -15.93 11.76 11.26
CA GLY A 480 -17.11 11.70 12.12
C GLY A 480 -17.26 12.91 13.06
N VAL A 481 -16.87 14.11 12.61
CA VAL A 481 -17.17 15.35 13.32
C VAL A 481 -18.23 16.17 12.58
N GLY A 482 -18.87 17.13 13.25
CA GLY A 482 -19.93 17.94 12.63
C GLY A 482 -19.50 18.61 11.33
N VAL A 483 -20.26 18.40 10.24
CA VAL A 483 -19.93 18.88 8.88
C VAL A 483 -20.36 20.35 8.73
N THR A 484 -19.54 21.23 9.24
CA THR A 484 -19.80 22.69 9.24
C THR A 484 -19.07 23.43 8.14
N LYS A 485 -18.09 22.78 7.47
CA LYS A 485 -17.14 23.41 6.55
C LYS A 485 -16.31 24.54 7.21
N VAL A 486 -16.26 24.57 8.54
CA VAL A 486 -15.49 25.50 9.35
C VAL A 486 -14.49 24.71 10.17
N VAL A 487 -13.24 25.11 10.18
CA VAL A 487 -12.23 24.49 11.04
C VAL A 487 -12.30 25.15 12.42
N TRP A 488 -12.68 24.38 13.41
CA TRP A 488 -12.78 24.80 14.81
C TRP A 488 -12.27 23.69 15.74
N GLY A 489 -12.48 23.80 17.04
CA GLY A 489 -11.87 22.93 18.03
C GLY A 489 -11.89 21.43 17.72
N SER A 490 -13.06 20.86 17.35
CA SER A 490 -13.19 19.42 17.02
C SER A 490 -12.44 19.03 15.73
N THR A 491 -12.44 19.90 14.72
CA THR A 491 -11.71 19.68 13.47
C THR A 491 -10.21 19.76 13.68
N TRP A 492 -9.73 20.76 14.43
CA TRP A 492 -8.32 20.85 14.81
C TRP A 492 -7.86 19.63 15.61
N ALA A 493 -8.66 19.21 16.62
CA ALA A 493 -8.35 18.04 17.42
C ALA A 493 -8.29 16.75 16.60
N ALA A 494 -9.17 16.58 15.61
CA ALA A 494 -9.13 15.43 14.69
C ALA A 494 -7.86 15.43 13.84
N MET A 495 -7.47 16.58 13.27
CA MET A 495 -6.25 16.72 12.48
C MET A 495 -4.99 16.55 13.33
N GLU A 496 -4.94 17.09 14.54
CA GLU A 496 -3.80 16.92 15.47
C GLU A 496 -3.59 15.47 15.89
N LYS A 497 -4.66 14.72 16.01
CA LYS A 497 -4.61 13.27 16.23
C LYS A 497 -4.42 12.48 14.92
N GLY A 498 -4.15 13.15 13.82
CA GLY A 498 -3.92 12.52 12.51
C GLY A 498 -5.09 11.66 12.04
N ARG A 499 -6.34 11.93 12.41
CA ARG A 499 -7.51 11.17 11.95
C ARG A 499 -7.68 11.34 10.43
N LEU A 500 -8.13 10.26 9.77
CA LEU A 500 -8.30 10.19 8.31
C LEU A 500 -9.75 9.96 7.92
#